data_db5ae7f080f1bd8cf918c592cabd1451
#
_entry.id   db5ae7f080f1bd8cf918c592cabd1451
#
_cell.length_a   1.000
_cell.length_b   1.000
_cell.length_c   1.000
_cell.angle_alpha   90.00
_cell.angle_beta   90.00
_cell.angle_gamma   90.00
#
_symmetry.space_group_name_H-M   'P 1'
#
loop_
_entity.id
_entity.type
_entity.pdbx_description
1 polymer ?
#
loop_
_entity_poly.entity_id
_entity_poly.type
_entity_poly.pdbx_seq_one_letter_code
_entity_poly.pdbx_strand_id
1 'polypeptide(L)'
;MSNVNKTAVSPAEMVNLARYPIADLDSTEGVRFAERCRQQYLETGLCMLPDFITDAAHRILTAEANSISGKAYFCKSTHNAYLTDDDNNLPPDDVTRRQEQTYVGSVAYDQIGEETKLRQLYCWDPLKDFIGYVLGKSEFYRFADPLGACSINVFVEGGEHGWHFDESEFTVTLMLQAPESGGAFEYVPQIRGKGNEKEIVAGVLNGDRSQVVELPFCAGTLLIFGGNQTIHRVTRVHGKLPRLVPVLSFAEQADAKNSEAVRELFWGRTGNVSELGT
;
A
#
# COMPACT_ATOMS: atom_id res chain seq x y z
N MET A 1 29.03 9.33 -31.54
CA MET A 1 27.95 9.52 -30.57
C MET A 1 27.01 8.35 -30.72
N SER A 2 27.18 7.30 -29.95
CA SER A 2 26.41 6.07 -30.05
C SER A 2 25.06 6.29 -29.38
N ASN A 3 23.98 6.28 -30.17
CA ASN A 3 22.62 6.13 -29.69
C ASN A 3 22.54 4.78 -28.96
N VAL A 4 22.65 4.80 -27.62
CA VAL A 4 22.19 3.69 -26.79
C VAL A 4 20.68 3.72 -26.91
N ASN A 5 20.13 2.83 -27.73
CA ASN A 5 18.70 2.50 -27.71
C ASN A 5 18.38 2.08 -26.28
N LYS A 6 17.79 2.99 -25.48
CA LYS A 6 17.13 2.63 -24.24
C LYS A 6 15.93 1.77 -24.63
N THR A 7 16.14 0.48 -24.73
CA THR A 7 15.05 -0.51 -24.85
C THR A 7 14.11 -0.24 -23.66
N ALA A 8 12.94 0.26 -23.95
CA ALA A 8 11.97 0.60 -22.92
C ALA A 8 11.50 -0.71 -22.29
N VAL A 9 11.90 -0.99 -21.02
CA VAL A 9 11.46 -2.14 -20.26
C VAL A 9 9.92 -2.13 -20.22
N SER A 10 9.29 -3.18 -20.72
CA SER A 10 7.85 -3.37 -20.70
C SER A 10 7.36 -3.82 -19.31
N PRO A 11 6.06 -3.66 -18.97
CA PRO A 11 5.52 -4.15 -17.71
C PRO A 11 5.78 -5.64 -17.46
N ALA A 12 5.69 -6.48 -18.48
CA ALA A 12 5.98 -7.91 -18.39
C ALA A 12 7.45 -8.18 -18.03
N GLU A 13 8.40 -7.39 -18.53
CA GLU A 13 9.82 -7.50 -18.18
C GLU A 13 10.15 -6.93 -16.79
N MET A 14 9.26 -6.13 -16.22
CA MET A 14 9.41 -5.62 -14.86
C MET A 14 9.09 -6.68 -13.81
N VAL A 15 8.14 -7.57 -14.08
CA VAL A 15 7.73 -8.62 -13.15
C VAL A 15 8.59 -9.86 -13.31
N ASN A 16 8.94 -10.51 -12.22
CA ASN A 16 9.64 -11.79 -12.22
C ASN A 16 8.70 -12.94 -12.64
N LEU A 17 8.33 -12.97 -13.93
CA LEU A 17 7.34 -13.90 -14.47
C LEU A 17 7.78 -15.37 -14.39
N ALA A 18 9.07 -15.64 -14.33
CA ALA A 18 9.58 -17.01 -14.11
C ALA A 18 9.18 -17.55 -12.72
N ARG A 19 9.02 -16.67 -11.74
CA ARG A 19 8.59 -17.03 -10.38
C ARG A 19 7.08 -16.80 -10.18
N TYR A 20 6.53 -15.79 -10.85
CA TYR A 20 5.17 -15.31 -10.69
C TYR A 20 4.45 -15.20 -12.03
N PRO A 21 3.91 -16.31 -12.58
CA PRO A 21 3.38 -16.40 -13.94
C PRO A 21 2.00 -15.71 -14.07
N ILE A 22 1.94 -14.41 -13.74
CA ILE A 22 0.71 -13.63 -13.75
C ILE A 22 0.34 -13.06 -15.13
N ALA A 23 1.22 -13.17 -16.12
CA ALA A 23 0.98 -12.63 -17.45
C ALA A 23 -0.07 -13.41 -18.25
N ASP A 24 -0.31 -14.67 -17.89
CA ASP A 24 -1.29 -15.56 -18.52
C ASP A 24 -1.98 -16.40 -17.44
N LEU A 25 -3.08 -15.88 -16.92
CA LEU A 25 -3.87 -16.54 -15.87
C LEU A 25 -4.75 -17.68 -16.41
N ASP A 26 -4.84 -17.85 -17.73
CA ASP A 26 -5.56 -18.97 -18.35
C ASP A 26 -4.65 -20.21 -18.54
N SER A 27 -3.34 -20.02 -18.47
CA SER A 27 -2.39 -21.12 -18.50
C SER A 27 -2.49 -22.01 -17.25
N THR A 28 -2.16 -23.28 -17.39
CA THR A 28 -2.14 -24.23 -16.24
C THR A 28 -1.28 -23.73 -15.08
N GLU A 29 -0.15 -23.10 -15.38
CA GLU A 29 0.78 -22.57 -14.38
C GLU A 29 0.24 -21.31 -13.72
N GLY A 30 -0.31 -20.37 -14.51
CA GLY A 30 -0.93 -19.13 -14.02
C GLY A 30 -2.11 -19.41 -13.11
N VAL A 31 -3.04 -20.29 -13.53
CA VAL A 31 -4.19 -20.71 -12.70
C VAL A 31 -3.71 -21.28 -11.36
N ARG A 32 -2.80 -22.26 -11.37
CA ARG A 32 -2.31 -22.90 -10.14
C ARG A 32 -1.59 -21.90 -9.22
N PHE A 33 -0.87 -20.97 -9.80
CA PHE A 33 -0.18 -19.93 -9.01
C PHE A 33 -1.19 -18.99 -8.35
N ALA A 34 -2.13 -18.45 -9.13
CA ALA A 34 -3.14 -17.52 -8.63
C ALA A 34 -4.03 -18.15 -7.54
N GLU A 35 -4.40 -19.44 -7.73
CA GLU A 35 -5.15 -20.24 -6.75
C GLU A 35 -4.40 -20.32 -5.40
N ARG A 36 -3.09 -20.65 -5.42
CA ARG A 36 -2.27 -20.69 -4.19
C ARG A 36 -2.21 -19.33 -3.50
N CYS A 37 -2.06 -18.25 -4.27
CA CYS A 37 -2.06 -16.89 -3.73
C CYS A 37 -3.41 -16.55 -3.08
N ARG A 38 -4.52 -16.89 -3.74
CA ARG A 38 -5.86 -16.72 -3.20
C ARG A 38 -6.05 -17.51 -1.90
N GLN A 39 -5.64 -18.77 -1.88
CA GLN A 39 -5.74 -19.61 -0.70
C GLN A 39 -4.94 -19.01 0.47
N GLN A 40 -3.71 -18.56 0.22
CA GLN A 40 -2.89 -17.87 1.22
C GLN A 40 -3.60 -16.62 1.76
N TYR A 41 -4.19 -15.79 0.87
CA TYR A 41 -4.93 -14.61 1.28
C TYR A 41 -6.13 -14.94 2.16
N LEU A 42 -6.90 -15.97 1.80
CA LEU A 42 -8.07 -16.41 2.58
C LEU A 42 -7.67 -16.93 3.97
N GLU A 43 -6.57 -17.66 4.07
CA GLU A 43 -6.10 -18.26 5.32
C GLU A 43 -5.47 -17.24 6.28
N THR A 44 -4.70 -16.29 5.73
CA THR A 44 -3.84 -15.41 6.53
C THR A 44 -4.22 -13.93 6.48
N GLY A 45 -5.13 -13.53 5.59
CA GLY A 45 -5.48 -12.14 5.33
C GLY A 45 -4.44 -11.39 4.48
N LEU A 46 -3.41 -12.09 3.96
CA LEU A 46 -2.39 -11.46 3.12
C LEU A 46 -1.79 -12.44 2.10
N CYS A 47 -1.37 -11.87 0.96
CA CYS A 47 -0.55 -12.54 -0.03
C CYS A 47 0.70 -11.69 -0.26
N MET A 48 1.87 -12.25 0.09
CA MET A 48 3.16 -11.58 -0.04
C MET A 48 4.02 -12.28 -1.10
N LEU A 49 4.52 -11.50 -2.06
CA LEU A 49 5.32 -11.98 -3.18
C LEU A 49 6.71 -11.31 -3.15
N PRO A 50 7.70 -11.90 -2.44
CA PRO A 50 9.08 -11.37 -2.39
C PRO A 50 9.74 -11.44 -3.77
N ASP A 51 10.57 -10.44 -4.11
CA ASP A 51 11.23 -10.33 -5.42
C ASP A 51 10.22 -10.35 -6.59
N PHE A 52 9.05 -9.74 -6.37
CA PHE A 52 8.00 -9.66 -7.37
C PHE A 52 8.46 -8.92 -8.62
N ILE A 53 9.22 -7.86 -8.45
CA ILE A 53 9.84 -7.13 -9.56
C ILE A 53 11.31 -7.55 -9.73
N THR A 54 11.77 -7.55 -10.99
CA THR A 54 13.16 -7.87 -11.33
C THR A 54 14.11 -6.79 -10.77
N ASP A 55 15.37 -7.13 -10.51
CA ASP A 55 16.40 -6.19 -10.04
C ASP A 55 16.55 -4.97 -10.96
N ALA A 56 16.41 -5.17 -12.27
CA ALA A 56 16.48 -4.09 -13.24
C ALA A 56 15.31 -3.13 -13.08
N ALA A 57 14.08 -3.65 -12.95
CA ALA A 57 12.89 -2.87 -12.71
C ALA A 57 12.94 -2.17 -11.34
N HIS A 58 13.38 -2.87 -10.30
CA HIS A 58 13.53 -2.30 -8.96
C HIS A 58 14.42 -1.04 -8.97
N ARG A 59 15.59 -1.09 -9.63
CA ARG A 59 16.46 0.09 -9.75
C ARG A 59 15.77 1.26 -10.46
N ILE A 60 15.02 1.00 -11.53
CA ILE A 60 14.33 2.03 -12.30
C ILE A 60 13.20 2.66 -11.46
N LEU A 61 12.33 1.82 -10.90
CA LEU A 61 11.17 2.27 -10.09
C LEU A 61 11.61 3.04 -8.84
N THR A 62 12.68 2.58 -8.19
CA THR A 62 13.24 3.27 -7.02
C THR A 62 13.84 4.63 -7.40
N ALA A 63 14.53 4.73 -8.53
CA ALA A 63 15.07 6.00 -9.02
C ALA A 63 13.94 6.98 -9.40
N GLU A 64 12.90 6.51 -10.09
CA GLU A 64 11.71 7.32 -10.39
C GLU A 64 11.04 7.82 -9.12
N ALA A 65 10.76 6.94 -8.15
CA ALA A 65 10.13 7.31 -6.88
C ALA A 65 10.96 8.34 -6.09
N ASN A 66 12.28 8.14 -5.99
CA ASN A 66 13.16 9.10 -5.33
C ASN A 66 13.16 10.47 -6.03
N SER A 67 13.10 10.52 -7.37
CA SER A 67 13.11 11.77 -8.14
C SER A 67 11.91 12.67 -7.88
N ILE A 68 10.78 12.09 -7.46
CA ILE A 68 9.53 12.80 -7.19
C ILE A 68 9.12 12.80 -5.72
N SER A 69 9.85 12.11 -4.84
CA SER A 69 9.53 12.01 -3.40
C SER A 69 9.45 13.39 -2.72
N GLY A 70 10.20 14.38 -3.20
CA GLY A 70 10.12 15.76 -2.74
C GLY A 70 8.81 16.50 -3.04
N LYS A 71 7.94 15.91 -3.89
CA LYS A 71 6.59 16.45 -4.16
C LYS A 71 5.54 15.93 -3.16
N ALA A 72 5.92 15.02 -2.25
CA ALA A 72 4.99 14.45 -1.29
C ALA A 72 4.37 15.52 -0.41
N TYR A 73 3.05 15.49 -0.29
CA TYR A 73 2.35 16.20 0.78
C TYR A 73 2.44 15.39 2.06
N PHE A 74 2.80 16.01 3.15
CA PHE A 74 2.98 15.32 4.44
C PHE A 74 1.76 15.50 5.33
N CYS A 75 1.03 14.43 5.53
CA CYS A 75 0.01 14.31 6.57
C CYS A 75 0.70 14.11 7.91
N LYS A 76 0.37 14.97 8.89
CA LYS A 76 0.76 14.81 10.29
C LYS A 76 -0.49 14.95 11.13
N SER A 77 -0.97 13.86 11.68
CA SER A 77 -2.28 13.76 12.31
C SER A 77 -2.26 12.72 13.43
N THR A 78 -3.36 12.65 14.18
CA THR A 78 -3.65 11.55 15.10
C THR A 78 -4.97 10.90 14.72
N HIS A 79 -5.11 9.62 15.05
CA HIS A 79 -6.31 8.84 14.82
C HIS A 79 -6.43 7.75 15.89
N ASN A 80 -7.61 7.22 16.11
CA ASN A 80 -7.76 5.98 16.87
C ASN A 80 -7.57 4.75 15.95
N ALA A 81 -7.42 3.58 16.53
CA ALA A 81 -7.18 2.35 15.77
C ALA A 81 -8.31 1.97 14.78
N TYR A 82 -9.50 2.53 14.96
CA TYR A 82 -10.68 2.25 14.12
C TYR A 82 -10.95 3.31 13.07
N LEU A 83 -10.16 4.40 13.03
CA LEU A 83 -10.33 5.55 12.15
C LEU A 83 -11.72 6.19 12.26
N THR A 84 -12.29 6.20 13.46
CA THR A 84 -13.59 6.80 13.76
C THR A 84 -13.43 8.12 14.49
N ASP A 85 -14.48 8.94 14.48
CA ASP A 85 -14.54 10.13 15.29
C ASP A 85 -14.44 9.78 16.79
N ASP A 86 -13.89 10.70 17.60
CA ASP A 86 -13.81 10.54 19.05
C ASP A 86 -15.19 10.64 19.68
N ASP A 87 -15.59 9.63 20.46
CA ASP A 87 -16.84 9.63 21.21
C ASP A 87 -16.60 10.02 22.68
N ASN A 88 -16.89 11.26 23.02
CA ASN A 88 -16.76 11.80 24.37
C ASN A 88 -17.70 11.16 25.42
N ASN A 89 -18.65 10.33 25.00
CA ASN A 89 -19.51 9.57 25.92
C ASN A 89 -18.83 8.31 26.46
N LEU A 90 -17.72 7.87 25.81
CA LEU A 90 -16.93 6.74 26.28
C LEU A 90 -15.88 7.18 27.31
N PRO A 91 -15.43 6.25 28.18
CA PRO A 91 -14.31 6.51 29.09
C PRO A 91 -13.06 7.00 28.33
N PRO A 92 -12.25 7.91 28.91
CA PRO A 92 -11.04 8.43 28.24
C PRO A 92 -9.99 7.34 27.88
N ASP A 93 -10.03 6.22 28.56
CA ASP A 93 -9.14 5.06 28.36
C ASP A 93 -9.76 3.97 27.44
N ASP A 94 -10.95 4.21 26.89
CA ASP A 94 -11.53 3.29 25.90
C ASP A 94 -10.62 3.21 24.68
N VAL A 95 -10.42 1.98 24.17
CA VAL A 95 -9.51 1.71 23.05
C VAL A 95 -9.88 2.45 21.76
N THR A 96 -11.15 2.78 21.59
CA THR A 96 -11.65 3.53 20.43
C THR A 96 -11.37 5.05 20.53
N ARG A 97 -10.87 5.51 21.68
CA ARG A 97 -10.48 6.93 21.91
C ARG A 97 -8.98 7.12 21.91
N ARG A 98 -8.21 6.04 22.07
CA ARG A 98 -6.73 6.10 22.11
C ARG A 98 -6.17 6.60 20.81
N GLN A 99 -5.34 7.64 20.87
CA GLN A 99 -4.77 8.30 19.70
C GLN A 99 -3.40 7.74 19.36
N GLU A 100 -3.25 7.33 18.12
CA GLU A 100 -2.00 6.92 17.50
C GLU A 100 -1.50 8.01 16.55
N GLN A 101 -0.19 8.06 16.31
CA GLN A 101 0.40 9.08 15.45
C GLN A 101 0.47 8.63 14.00
N THR A 102 0.20 9.55 13.07
CA THR A 102 0.51 9.39 11.65
C THR A 102 1.38 10.53 11.19
N TYR A 103 2.53 10.19 10.60
CA TYR A 103 3.39 11.11 9.89
C TYR A 103 3.89 10.45 8.62
N VAL A 104 3.25 10.71 7.50
CA VAL A 104 3.52 10.11 6.20
C VAL A 104 3.37 11.15 5.09
N GLY A 105 4.29 11.14 4.15
CA GLY A 105 4.16 11.87 2.90
C GLY A 105 3.49 11.01 1.84
N SER A 106 2.72 11.62 0.94
CA SER A 106 2.11 10.94 -0.19
C SER A 106 2.31 11.75 -1.48
N VAL A 107 2.95 11.13 -2.48
CA VAL A 107 2.99 11.67 -3.85
C VAL A 107 1.74 11.21 -4.57
N ALA A 108 0.95 12.17 -5.07
CA ALA A 108 -0.32 11.88 -5.73
C ALA A 108 -0.12 11.30 -7.14
N TYR A 109 -1.12 10.59 -7.65
CA TYR A 109 -1.10 9.93 -8.96
C TYR A 109 -0.85 10.89 -10.13
N ASP A 110 -1.47 12.08 -10.12
CA ASP A 110 -1.28 13.09 -11.17
C ASP A 110 0.15 13.70 -11.22
N GLN A 111 0.95 13.46 -10.18
CA GLN A 111 2.36 13.85 -10.11
C GLN A 111 3.30 12.75 -10.63
N ILE A 112 2.77 11.54 -10.88
CA ILE A 112 3.48 10.40 -11.45
C ILE A 112 3.27 10.44 -12.97
N GLY A 113 4.28 10.79 -13.73
CA GLY A 113 4.20 10.96 -15.20
C GLY A 113 3.75 9.67 -15.91
N GLU A 114 3.03 9.82 -17.02
CA GLU A 114 2.52 8.68 -17.81
C GLU A 114 3.61 7.78 -18.36
N GLU A 115 4.78 8.35 -18.62
CA GLU A 115 5.97 7.68 -19.13
C GLU A 115 6.71 6.87 -18.06
N THR A 116 6.38 7.04 -16.76
CA THR A 116 7.07 6.35 -15.68
C THR A 116 6.76 4.85 -15.69
N LYS A 117 7.73 4.05 -15.29
CA LYS A 117 7.58 2.60 -15.20
C LYS A 117 6.59 2.19 -14.12
N LEU A 118 6.50 2.95 -13.02
CA LEU A 118 5.50 2.72 -11.99
C LEU A 118 4.07 2.84 -12.55
N ARG A 119 3.80 3.91 -13.33
CA ARG A 119 2.47 4.09 -13.93
C ARG A 119 2.18 3.03 -14.99
N GLN A 120 3.16 2.65 -15.80
CA GLN A 120 3.02 1.57 -16.77
C GLN A 120 2.74 0.22 -16.10
N LEU A 121 3.41 -0.09 -14.98
CA LEU A 121 3.16 -1.31 -14.20
C LEU A 121 1.74 -1.30 -13.60
N TYR A 122 1.32 -0.21 -12.99
CA TYR A 122 -0.03 -0.04 -12.46
C TYR A 122 -1.11 -0.21 -13.55
N CYS A 123 -0.87 0.32 -14.75
CA CYS A 123 -1.79 0.24 -15.88
C CYS A 123 -1.76 -1.10 -16.63
N TRP A 124 -0.90 -2.04 -16.24
CA TRP A 124 -0.80 -3.34 -16.88
C TRP A 124 -1.93 -4.28 -16.43
N ASP A 125 -2.80 -4.70 -17.38
CA ASP A 125 -3.99 -5.49 -17.07
C ASP A 125 -3.71 -6.81 -16.36
N PRO A 126 -2.69 -7.61 -16.74
CA PRO A 126 -2.41 -8.86 -16.03
C PRO A 126 -2.14 -8.67 -14.53
N LEU A 127 -1.54 -7.54 -14.11
CA LEU A 127 -1.37 -7.25 -12.68
C LEU A 127 -2.71 -7.03 -11.98
N LYS A 128 -3.60 -6.20 -12.60
CA LYS A 128 -4.96 -5.95 -12.08
C LYS A 128 -5.75 -7.25 -12.00
N ASP A 129 -5.73 -8.05 -13.07
CA ASP A 129 -6.50 -9.29 -13.16
C ASP A 129 -6.02 -10.33 -12.13
N PHE A 130 -4.70 -10.45 -11.94
CA PHE A 130 -4.12 -11.27 -10.88
C PHE A 130 -4.57 -10.84 -9.49
N ILE A 131 -4.51 -9.54 -9.17
CA ILE A 131 -4.94 -9.01 -7.87
C ILE A 131 -6.44 -9.28 -7.67
N GLY A 132 -7.26 -9.01 -8.67
CA GLY A 132 -8.70 -9.30 -8.64
C GLY A 132 -8.99 -10.78 -8.36
N TYR A 133 -8.24 -11.69 -9.00
CA TYR A 133 -8.36 -13.12 -8.76
C TYR A 133 -8.02 -13.50 -7.31
N VAL A 134 -6.89 -13.01 -6.79
CA VAL A 134 -6.47 -13.27 -5.40
C VAL A 134 -7.53 -12.79 -4.41
N LEU A 135 -8.11 -11.62 -4.62
CA LEU A 135 -9.17 -11.05 -3.79
C LEU A 135 -10.55 -11.68 -4.01
N GLY A 136 -10.73 -12.47 -5.10
CA GLY A 136 -12.00 -13.10 -5.48
C GLY A 136 -13.04 -12.13 -5.99
N LYS A 137 -12.60 -11.06 -6.63
CA LYS A 137 -13.47 -10.02 -7.18
C LYS A 137 -13.77 -10.32 -8.66
N SER A 138 -15.04 -10.47 -9.01
CA SER A 138 -15.48 -10.69 -10.39
C SER A 138 -15.50 -9.38 -11.19
N GLU A 139 -15.81 -8.27 -10.53
CA GLU A 139 -15.70 -6.92 -11.06
C GLU A 139 -14.56 -6.22 -10.35
N PHE A 140 -13.55 -5.80 -11.11
CA PHE A 140 -12.33 -5.25 -10.52
C PHE A 140 -11.70 -4.23 -11.45
N TYR A 141 -11.61 -3.00 -10.98
CA TYR A 141 -11.22 -1.84 -11.75
C TYR A 141 -10.05 -1.11 -11.08
N ARG A 142 -9.22 -0.44 -11.86
CA ARG A 142 -8.31 0.56 -11.32
C ARG A 142 -9.11 1.69 -10.71
N PHE A 143 -8.64 2.20 -9.60
CA PHE A 143 -9.32 3.29 -8.90
C PHE A 143 -9.37 4.54 -9.75
N ALA A 144 -10.54 5.15 -9.91
CA ALA A 144 -10.76 6.29 -10.81
C ALA A 144 -10.37 7.65 -10.19
N ASP A 145 -9.73 7.62 -9.02
CA ASP A 145 -9.32 8.83 -8.30
C ASP A 145 -8.08 9.48 -8.94
N PRO A 146 -8.13 10.77 -9.29
CA PRO A 146 -7.02 11.45 -9.94
C PRO A 146 -5.79 11.63 -9.04
N LEU A 147 -5.94 11.52 -7.71
CA LEU A 147 -4.85 11.67 -6.73
C LEU A 147 -4.45 10.32 -6.14
N GLY A 148 -5.41 9.44 -5.91
CA GLY A 148 -5.24 8.20 -5.14
C GLY A 148 -5.18 6.91 -5.97
N ALA A 149 -5.29 6.96 -7.32
CA ALA A 149 -5.27 5.76 -8.15
C ALA A 149 -3.98 4.94 -7.98
N CYS A 150 -2.84 5.60 -7.99
CA CYS A 150 -1.54 5.05 -7.64
C CYS A 150 -0.74 6.16 -6.95
N SER A 151 -0.42 6.02 -5.69
CA SER A 151 0.34 7.01 -4.93
C SER A 151 1.63 6.42 -4.40
N ILE A 152 2.57 7.26 -3.94
CA ILE A 152 3.80 6.78 -3.30
C ILE A 152 3.83 7.29 -1.88
N ASN A 153 3.72 6.39 -0.91
CA ASN A 153 3.95 6.71 0.49
C ASN A 153 5.43 6.91 0.75
N VAL A 154 5.76 8.04 1.37
CA VAL A 154 7.12 8.50 1.68
C VAL A 154 7.24 8.68 3.20
N PHE A 155 7.97 7.79 3.86
CA PHE A 155 8.26 7.93 5.28
C PHE A 155 9.70 8.42 5.43
N VAL A 156 9.86 9.65 5.88
CA VAL A 156 11.14 10.28 6.21
C VAL A 156 11.52 10.02 7.67
N GLU A 157 12.66 10.56 8.15
CA GLU A 157 13.02 10.54 9.58
C GLU A 157 11.83 10.93 10.47
N GLY A 158 11.50 10.09 11.44
CA GLY A 158 10.36 10.26 12.33
C GLY A 158 9.00 9.90 11.73
N GLY A 159 8.96 9.52 10.44
CA GLY A 159 7.73 9.07 9.75
C GLY A 159 7.22 7.75 10.33
N GLU A 160 5.92 7.66 10.55
CA GLU A 160 5.24 6.49 11.10
C GLU A 160 3.76 6.48 10.73
N HIS A 161 3.13 5.33 10.82
CA HIS A 161 1.68 5.21 10.79
C HIS A 161 1.28 4.28 11.93
N GLY A 162 0.64 4.82 12.95
CA GLY A 162 0.29 4.10 14.18
C GLY A 162 -0.71 2.98 13.95
N TRP A 163 -1.03 2.24 14.98
CA TRP A 163 -1.94 1.11 14.91
C TRP A 163 -3.32 1.50 14.41
N HIS A 164 -3.77 0.86 13.32
CA HIS A 164 -5.08 1.10 12.73
C HIS A 164 -5.59 -0.11 11.93
N PHE A 165 -6.89 -0.09 11.66
CA PHE A 165 -7.50 -0.86 10.58
C PHE A 165 -7.75 0.06 9.40
N ASP A 166 -7.54 -0.42 8.18
CA ASP A 166 -7.92 0.34 6.99
C ASP A 166 -9.45 0.49 6.87
N GLU A 167 -9.90 1.58 6.26
CA GLU A 167 -11.30 1.71 5.82
C GLU A 167 -11.57 0.78 4.62
N SER A 168 -10.59 0.63 3.73
CA SER A 168 -10.67 -0.24 2.57
C SER A 168 -10.58 -1.71 2.96
N GLU A 169 -11.36 -2.55 2.29
CA GLU A 169 -11.35 -4.00 2.50
C GLU A 169 -9.95 -4.60 2.29
N PHE A 170 -9.24 -4.10 1.30
CA PHE A 170 -7.89 -4.55 0.95
C PHE A 170 -6.98 -3.38 0.57
N THR A 171 -5.69 -3.59 0.70
CA THR A 171 -4.64 -2.66 0.29
C THR A 171 -3.57 -3.42 -0.49
N VAL A 172 -3.07 -2.83 -1.58
CA VAL A 172 -2.01 -3.38 -2.41
C VAL A 172 -0.82 -2.43 -2.40
N THR A 173 0.34 -2.94 -2.00
CA THR A 173 1.56 -2.13 -1.90
C THR A 173 2.76 -2.82 -2.54
N LEU A 174 3.67 -2.01 -3.07
CA LEU A 174 4.94 -2.46 -3.62
C LEU A 174 6.09 -1.79 -2.84
N MET A 175 6.94 -2.57 -2.16
CA MET A 175 8.09 -2.02 -1.46
C MET A 175 9.19 -1.67 -2.44
N LEU A 176 9.55 -0.40 -2.55
CA LEU A 176 10.66 0.04 -3.40
C LEU A 176 11.94 0.32 -2.61
N GLN A 177 11.82 0.93 -1.43
CA GLN A 177 12.99 1.31 -0.64
C GLN A 177 12.72 1.17 0.84
N ALA A 178 13.54 0.37 1.51
CA ALA A 178 13.55 0.29 2.96
C ALA A 178 14.35 1.47 3.54
N PRO A 179 14.00 1.97 4.75
CA PRO A 179 14.79 2.99 5.44
C PRO A 179 16.09 2.40 6.02
N GLU A 180 16.93 3.25 6.60
CA GLU A 180 18.15 2.80 7.30
C GLU A 180 17.81 1.94 8.52
N SER A 181 16.77 2.32 9.28
CA SER A 181 16.21 1.51 10.37
C SER A 181 14.78 1.92 10.69
N GLY A 182 14.05 1.06 11.43
CA GLY A 182 12.62 1.23 11.66
C GLY A 182 11.79 1.01 10.39
N GLY A 183 10.60 1.59 10.33
CA GLY A 183 9.70 1.43 9.19
C GLY A 183 9.21 0.00 8.98
N ALA A 184 9.26 -0.85 9.99
CA ALA A 184 8.75 -2.20 9.94
C ALA A 184 7.23 -2.19 9.78
N PHE A 185 6.71 -3.10 8.97
CA PHE A 185 5.28 -3.37 8.90
C PHE A 185 4.93 -4.44 9.92
N GLU A 186 4.13 -4.07 10.91
CA GLU A 186 3.69 -4.94 11.99
C GLU A 186 2.18 -5.09 11.96
N TYR A 187 1.68 -6.30 12.26
CA TYR A 187 0.25 -6.58 12.21
C TYR A 187 -0.18 -7.70 13.16
N VAL A 188 -1.48 -7.72 13.49
CA VAL A 188 -2.16 -8.88 14.10
C VAL A 188 -3.27 -9.31 13.14
N PRO A 189 -3.19 -10.55 12.59
CA PRO A 189 -4.01 -10.94 11.47
C PRO A 189 -5.47 -11.17 11.84
N GLN A 190 -6.39 -10.67 11.01
CA GLN A 190 -7.80 -11.06 10.97
C GLN A 190 -8.50 -11.06 12.33
N ILE A 191 -8.33 -10.00 13.12
CA ILE A 191 -8.95 -9.93 14.45
C ILE A 191 -10.29 -9.20 14.44
N ARG A 192 -10.60 -8.39 13.42
CA ARG A 192 -11.82 -7.59 13.39
C ARG A 192 -13.08 -8.46 13.39
N GLY A 193 -14.05 -8.07 14.22
CA GLY A 193 -15.29 -8.82 14.40
C GLY A 193 -15.19 -10.08 15.29
N LYS A 194 -14.00 -10.43 15.78
CA LYS A 194 -13.83 -11.54 16.74
C LYS A 194 -14.20 -11.10 18.15
N GLY A 195 -14.69 -12.03 18.99
CA GLY A 195 -15.16 -11.72 20.34
C GLY A 195 -14.12 -11.12 21.29
N ASN A 196 -12.83 -11.28 20.99
CA ASN A 196 -11.70 -10.74 21.75
C ASN A 196 -10.97 -9.57 21.05
N GLU A 197 -11.57 -8.99 20.01
CA GLU A 197 -10.97 -7.90 19.22
C GLU A 197 -10.50 -6.74 20.09
N LYS A 198 -11.39 -6.18 20.93
CA LYS A 198 -11.06 -5.04 21.80
C LYS A 198 -9.95 -5.34 22.79
N GLU A 199 -9.89 -6.57 23.32
CA GLU A 199 -8.82 -7.02 24.22
C GLU A 199 -7.46 -7.04 23.48
N ILE A 200 -7.42 -7.60 22.28
CA ILE A 200 -6.21 -7.63 21.47
C ILE A 200 -5.76 -6.21 21.10
N VAL A 201 -6.69 -5.36 20.64
CA VAL A 201 -6.40 -3.94 20.31
C VAL A 201 -5.84 -3.23 21.55
N ALA A 202 -6.47 -3.36 22.71
CA ALA A 202 -5.96 -2.78 23.96
C ALA A 202 -4.55 -3.29 24.29
N GLY A 203 -4.32 -4.60 24.12
CA GLY A 203 -3.02 -5.24 24.33
C GLY A 203 -1.93 -4.60 23.46
N VAL A 204 -2.11 -4.55 22.15
CA VAL A 204 -1.09 -3.98 21.23
C VAL A 204 -0.87 -2.50 21.47
N LEU A 205 -1.92 -1.72 21.75
CA LEU A 205 -1.79 -0.32 22.11
C LEU A 205 -1.06 -0.11 23.46
N ASN A 206 -1.10 -1.09 24.36
CA ASN A 206 -0.34 -1.10 25.61
C ASN A 206 1.07 -1.71 25.48
N GLY A 207 1.48 -2.08 24.26
CA GLY A 207 2.82 -2.61 23.97
C GLY A 207 2.92 -4.14 24.05
N ASP A 208 1.80 -4.88 24.18
CA ASP A 208 1.82 -6.34 24.07
C ASP A 208 2.20 -6.73 22.63
N ARG A 209 3.24 -7.55 22.53
CA ARG A 209 3.79 -8.02 21.25
C ARG A 209 3.53 -9.51 21.01
N SER A 210 2.82 -10.19 21.93
CA SER A 210 2.67 -11.66 21.91
C SER A 210 2.00 -12.21 20.66
N GLN A 211 1.10 -11.43 20.05
CA GLN A 211 0.40 -11.78 18.80
C GLN A 211 0.84 -10.96 17.60
N VAL A 212 1.80 -10.03 17.78
CA VAL A 212 2.26 -9.16 16.72
C VAL A 212 3.26 -9.87 15.83
N VAL A 213 3.01 -9.85 14.55
CA VAL A 213 3.91 -10.36 13.51
C VAL A 213 4.56 -9.17 12.82
N GLU A 214 5.88 -9.19 12.71
CA GLU A 214 6.62 -8.29 11.83
C GLU A 214 6.77 -8.94 10.46
N LEU A 215 6.27 -8.26 9.41
CA LEU A 215 6.37 -8.76 8.05
C LEU A 215 7.78 -8.50 7.51
N PRO A 216 8.48 -9.50 6.96
CA PRO A 216 9.76 -9.32 6.27
C PRO A 216 9.55 -8.62 4.91
N PHE A 217 9.14 -7.35 4.94
CA PHE A 217 8.74 -6.58 3.79
C PHE A 217 9.95 -5.93 3.12
N CYS A 218 10.67 -6.75 2.35
CA CYS A 218 11.88 -6.34 1.63
C CYS A 218 11.56 -5.59 0.32
N ALA A 219 12.53 -4.81 -0.16
CA ALA A 219 12.43 -4.14 -1.46
C ALA A 219 12.16 -5.15 -2.60
N GLY A 220 11.32 -4.76 -3.54
CA GLY A 220 10.87 -5.63 -4.64
C GLY A 220 9.65 -6.50 -4.32
N THR A 221 9.14 -6.46 -3.09
CA THR A 221 7.98 -7.26 -2.63
C THR A 221 6.66 -6.59 -2.98
N LEU A 222 5.75 -7.34 -3.61
CA LEU A 222 4.32 -6.99 -3.71
C LEU A 222 3.58 -7.59 -2.52
N LEU A 223 2.74 -6.79 -1.87
CA LEU A 223 1.88 -7.20 -0.76
C LEU A 223 0.42 -6.87 -1.09
N ILE A 224 -0.46 -7.86 -0.97
CA ILE A 224 -1.92 -7.72 -0.99
C ILE A 224 -2.39 -8.12 0.40
N PHE A 225 -3.10 -7.26 1.13
CA PHE A 225 -3.57 -7.61 2.47
C PHE A 225 -4.96 -7.02 2.80
N GLY A 226 -5.70 -7.71 3.65
CA GLY A 226 -7.02 -7.32 4.13
C GLY A 226 -6.90 -6.33 5.30
N GLY A 227 -6.66 -5.06 5.00
CA GLY A 227 -6.36 -4.03 5.98
C GLY A 227 -7.51 -3.75 6.94
N ASN A 228 -8.76 -3.89 6.51
CA ASN A 228 -9.92 -3.66 7.37
C ASN A 228 -10.16 -4.78 8.41
N GLN A 229 -9.59 -5.97 8.22
CA GLN A 229 -9.70 -7.11 9.13
C GLN A 229 -8.47 -7.29 10.02
N THR A 230 -7.38 -6.62 9.68
CA THR A 230 -6.05 -6.81 10.25
C THR A 230 -5.56 -5.51 10.84
N ILE A 231 -5.44 -5.42 12.17
CA ILE A 231 -4.81 -4.26 12.79
C ILE A 231 -3.32 -4.25 12.45
N HIS A 232 -2.80 -3.10 11.98
CA HIS A 232 -1.43 -2.98 11.51
C HIS A 232 -0.85 -1.60 11.75
N ARG A 233 0.47 -1.49 11.61
CA ARG A 233 1.19 -0.22 11.69
C ARG A 233 2.45 -0.22 10.85
N VAL A 234 2.99 0.97 10.59
CA VAL A 234 4.36 1.18 10.17
C VAL A 234 5.10 1.84 11.33
N THR A 235 6.14 1.16 11.85
CA THR A 235 6.93 1.70 12.95
C THR A 235 7.73 2.92 12.50
N ARG A 236 8.16 3.74 13.47
CA ARG A 236 8.90 4.98 13.19
C ARG A 236 10.17 4.71 12.39
N VAL A 237 10.35 5.48 11.33
CA VAL A 237 11.52 5.46 10.46
C VAL A 237 12.64 6.28 11.07
N HIS A 238 13.87 5.79 10.97
CA HIS A 238 15.08 6.47 11.40
C HIS A 238 16.14 6.50 10.29
N GLY A 239 16.86 7.61 10.20
CA GLY A 239 17.91 7.84 9.24
C GLY A 239 17.49 8.72 8.07
N LYS A 240 18.43 8.94 7.14
CA LYS A 240 18.24 9.86 6.01
C LYS A 240 17.57 9.22 4.80
N LEU A 241 17.63 7.88 4.71
CA LEU A 241 17.04 7.14 3.60
C LEU A 241 15.53 6.97 3.84
N PRO A 242 14.65 7.55 3.02
CA PRO A 242 13.21 7.41 3.21
C PRO A 242 12.75 5.99 2.87
N ARG A 243 11.70 5.54 3.54
CA ARG A 243 10.95 4.36 3.12
C ARG A 243 9.99 4.77 2.01
N LEU A 244 10.03 4.10 0.84
CA LEU A 244 9.21 4.40 -0.32
C LEU A 244 8.34 3.20 -0.68
N VAL A 245 7.02 3.40 -0.65
CA VAL A 245 6.03 2.34 -0.88
C VAL A 245 4.91 2.85 -1.78
N PRO A 246 4.91 2.55 -3.08
CA PRO A 246 3.73 2.68 -3.91
C PRO A 246 2.52 1.94 -3.35
N VAL A 247 1.38 2.62 -3.37
CA VAL A 247 0.05 2.06 -3.09
C VAL A 247 -0.70 2.00 -4.41
N LEU A 248 -1.11 0.79 -4.79
CA LEU A 248 -1.82 0.52 -6.04
C LEU A 248 -3.31 0.33 -5.70
N SER A 249 -4.13 1.32 -6.01
CA SER A 249 -5.53 1.33 -5.60
C SER A 249 -6.44 0.73 -6.67
N PHE A 250 -7.37 -0.12 -6.23
CA PHE A 250 -8.38 -0.76 -7.06
C PHE A 250 -9.73 -0.74 -6.35
N ALA A 251 -10.80 -0.99 -7.09
CA ALA A 251 -12.16 -1.00 -6.56
C ALA A 251 -13.06 -1.95 -7.35
N GLU A 252 -14.21 -2.30 -6.76
CA GLU A 252 -15.27 -3.08 -7.40
C GLU A 252 -16.21 -2.22 -8.26
N GLN A 253 -16.06 -0.89 -8.20
CA GLN A 253 -16.84 0.05 -9.00
C GLN A 253 -15.89 0.86 -9.89
N ALA A 254 -16.24 0.97 -11.18
CA ALA A 254 -15.38 1.60 -12.20
C ALA A 254 -15.13 3.11 -11.97
N ASP A 255 -16.02 3.78 -11.26
CA ASP A 255 -15.97 5.22 -10.98
C ASP A 255 -15.63 5.54 -9.52
N ALA A 256 -15.19 4.54 -8.75
CA ALA A 256 -14.82 4.72 -7.35
C ALA A 256 -13.68 5.73 -7.17
N LYS A 257 -13.88 6.64 -6.22
CA LYS A 257 -12.95 7.73 -5.89
C LYS A 257 -12.94 7.98 -4.38
N ASN A 258 -11.86 8.54 -3.89
CA ASN A 258 -11.79 9.05 -2.52
C ASN A 258 -12.78 10.22 -2.32
N SER A 259 -13.25 10.38 -1.10
CA SER A 259 -13.94 11.60 -0.69
C SER A 259 -12.99 12.81 -0.72
N GLU A 260 -13.56 14.02 -0.78
CA GLU A 260 -12.78 15.25 -0.71
C GLU A 260 -11.97 15.33 0.59
N ALA A 261 -12.54 14.88 1.70
CA ALA A 261 -11.88 14.86 3.02
C ALA A 261 -10.62 13.97 3.00
N VAL A 262 -10.69 12.78 2.39
CA VAL A 262 -9.54 11.88 2.23
C VAL A 262 -8.48 12.51 1.32
N ARG A 263 -8.88 13.15 0.22
CA ARG A 263 -7.95 13.84 -0.67
C ARG A 263 -7.24 15.00 0.02
N GLU A 264 -7.97 15.82 0.77
CA GLU A 264 -7.40 16.91 1.55
C GLU A 264 -6.42 16.40 2.61
N LEU A 265 -6.78 15.31 3.30
CA LEU A 265 -5.93 14.71 4.34
C LEU A 265 -4.59 14.21 3.80
N PHE A 266 -4.59 13.49 2.67
CA PHE A 266 -3.39 12.82 2.16
C PHE A 266 -2.63 13.61 1.08
N TRP A 267 -3.27 14.58 0.42
CA TRP A 267 -2.63 15.37 -0.65
C TRP A 267 -2.81 16.88 -0.50
N GLY A 268 -3.50 17.36 0.56
CA GLY A 268 -3.70 18.78 0.85
C GLY A 268 -4.52 19.52 -0.21
N ARG A 269 -5.28 18.78 -1.04
CA ARG A 269 -6.07 19.31 -2.14
C ARG A 269 -7.09 18.29 -2.63
N THR A 270 -8.15 18.77 -3.29
CA THR A 270 -9.24 17.91 -3.80
C THR A 270 -9.18 17.66 -5.31
N GLY A 271 -8.52 18.54 -6.09
CA GLY A 271 -8.37 18.48 -7.54
C GLY A 271 -6.97 18.09 -8.02
N ASN A 272 -6.80 17.95 -9.33
CA ASN A 272 -5.52 17.68 -9.98
C ASN A 272 -4.59 18.91 -9.94
N VAL A 273 -3.28 18.69 -10.04
CA VAL A 273 -2.29 19.78 -10.11
C VAL A 273 -2.58 20.73 -11.30
N SER A 274 -3.02 20.17 -12.44
CA SER A 274 -3.39 20.94 -13.64
C SER A 274 -4.60 21.87 -13.44
N GLU A 275 -5.44 21.61 -12.44
CA GLU A 275 -6.62 22.43 -12.13
C GLU A 275 -6.29 23.58 -11.16
N LEU A 276 -5.11 23.56 -10.53
CA LEU A 276 -4.65 24.56 -9.56
C LEU A 276 -3.80 25.67 -10.20
N GLY A 277 -3.50 25.56 -11.49
CA GLY A 277 -2.62 26.44 -12.24
C GLY A 277 -3.37 27.38 -13.18
N THR A 278 -4.19 28.28 -12.66
CA THR A 278 -4.65 29.49 -13.36
C THR A 278 -4.55 30.71 -12.46
#